data_ef0d689bee71040574f752661bc5751d
#
_entry.id   ef0d689bee71040574f752661bc5751d
#
_cell.length_a   1.000
_cell.length_b   1.000
_cell.length_c   1.000
_cell.angle_alpha   90.00
_cell.angle_beta   90.00
_cell.angle_gamma   90.00
#
_symmetry.space_group_name_H-M   'P 1'
#
loop_
_entity.id
_entity.type
_entity.pdbx_description
1 polymer ?
#
loop_
_entity_poly.entity_id
_entity_poly.type
_entity_poly.pdbx_seq_one_letter_code
_entity_poly.pdbx_strand_id
1 'polypeptide(L)'
;MTEQHNPQHWSQLDTEEQIRFWQGIDNGHVGSFLVSPEKKRTRRRRGEHSTKPKCENPSWFRPPHYKALGGQLGHAYNRLVEKDPATGQCRLRMHMSLHPFYVQERQRAGRRYAFRPEKQRLLDALWPVLVSFCDAGKHTVGMSVSRLARELSPKDARGEVISGTEVTVRRISALIAEQVRFGVLGVSEETLWDRESRKRLPKYVWITPVGWKMLGVDLMKLQEQQLKKLRECEERQALIKEGLLGEHEEISVLRARKRWYEQRSREALQ
;
A
#
# COMPACT_ATOMS: atom_id res chain seq x y z
N MET A 1 45.08 18.09 19.12
CA MET A 1 44.43 18.57 17.88
C MET A 1 44.51 17.41 16.88
N THR A 2 43.46 16.60 16.79
CA THR A 2 43.36 15.49 15.84
C THR A 2 42.59 16.01 14.63
N GLU A 3 43.27 16.23 13.55
CA GLU A 3 42.70 16.58 12.26
C GLU A 3 41.76 15.47 11.85
N GLN A 4 40.45 15.82 11.71
CA GLN A 4 39.43 14.94 11.17
C GLN A 4 39.64 14.86 9.66
N HIS A 5 40.24 13.78 9.17
CA HIS A 5 40.32 13.46 7.74
C HIS A 5 38.90 13.20 7.21
N ASN A 6 38.49 14.05 6.27
CA ASN A 6 37.23 13.93 5.55
C ASN A 6 37.37 12.87 4.41
N PRO A 7 36.64 11.74 4.43
CA PRO A 7 36.84 10.62 3.49
C PRO A 7 36.30 10.87 2.07
N GLN A 8 36.13 12.12 1.64
CA GLN A 8 35.54 12.42 0.33
C GLN A 8 36.48 12.15 -0.87
N HIS A 9 37.76 11.86 -0.68
CA HIS A 9 38.70 11.53 -1.75
C HIS A 9 39.51 10.27 -1.44
N TRP A 10 38.91 9.11 -1.64
CA TRP A 10 39.55 7.81 -1.54
C TRP A 10 40.88 7.70 -2.34
N SER A 11 40.95 8.36 -3.49
CA SER A 11 42.13 8.42 -4.35
C SER A 11 43.31 9.26 -3.81
N GLN A 12 43.12 9.96 -2.69
CA GLN A 12 44.14 10.78 -2.05
C GLN A 12 44.73 10.14 -0.79
N LEU A 13 44.25 8.97 -0.40
CA LEU A 13 44.81 8.23 0.74
C LEU A 13 46.10 7.55 0.33
N ASP A 14 47.13 7.64 1.16
CA ASP A 14 48.36 6.89 0.98
C ASP A 14 48.12 5.37 1.07
N THR A 15 48.95 4.58 0.45
CA THR A 15 48.82 3.12 0.35
C THR A 15 48.73 2.48 1.73
N GLU A 16 49.46 2.99 2.73
CA GLU A 16 49.38 2.51 4.10
C GLU A 16 48.05 2.80 4.79
N GLU A 17 47.44 3.94 4.52
CA GLU A 17 46.11 4.31 5.04
C GLU A 17 45.01 3.47 4.40
N GLN A 18 45.15 3.14 3.11
CA GLN A 18 44.25 2.20 2.43
C GLN A 18 44.36 0.77 3.03
N ILE A 19 45.57 0.30 3.31
CA ILE A 19 45.80 -1.02 3.97
C ILE A 19 45.19 -1.04 5.38
N ARG A 20 45.39 0.01 6.18
CA ARG A 20 44.79 0.14 7.52
C ARG A 20 43.25 0.16 7.46
N PHE A 21 42.69 0.81 6.44
CA PHE A 21 41.25 0.82 6.21
C PHE A 21 40.71 -0.59 5.95
N TRP A 22 41.37 -1.36 5.06
CA TRP A 22 40.97 -2.74 4.75
C TRP A 22 41.14 -3.67 5.93
N GLN A 23 42.21 -3.52 6.71
CA GLN A 23 42.40 -4.25 7.95
C GLN A 23 41.35 -3.91 9.01
N GLY A 24 40.86 -2.66 9.04
CA GLY A 24 39.73 -2.26 9.88
C GLY A 24 38.44 -2.95 9.49
N ILE A 25 38.22 -3.19 8.18
CA ILE A 25 37.09 -3.94 7.65
C ILE A 25 37.14 -5.40 8.12
N ASP A 26 38.25 -6.06 7.98
CA ASP A 26 38.43 -7.47 8.38
C ASP A 26 38.26 -7.67 9.89
N ASN A 27 38.57 -6.64 10.69
CA ASN A 27 38.41 -6.66 12.14
C ASN A 27 36.99 -6.21 12.61
N GLY A 28 36.04 -6.07 11.70
CA GLY A 28 34.65 -5.72 12.02
C GLY A 28 34.41 -4.26 12.40
N HIS A 29 35.38 -3.36 12.17
CA HIS A 29 35.28 -1.94 12.49
C HIS A 29 34.72 -1.07 11.35
N VAL A 30 34.14 -1.69 10.33
CA VAL A 30 33.61 -1.03 9.11
C VAL A 30 32.52 0.00 9.38
N GLY A 31 31.82 -0.12 10.49
CA GLY A 31 30.68 0.75 10.80
C GLY A 31 31.06 2.20 11.10
N SER A 32 32.32 2.48 11.43
CA SER A 32 32.72 3.84 11.86
C SER A 32 33.19 4.75 10.73
N PHE A 33 33.62 4.18 9.58
CA PHE A 33 34.20 4.97 8.49
C PHE A 33 33.22 5.31 7.35
N LEU A 34 32.17 4.51 7.15
CA LEU A 34 31.17 4.73 6.11
C LEU A 34 29.90 5.41 6.60
N VAL A 35 29.79 5.59 7.89
CA VAL A 35 28.67 6.32 8.49
C VAL A 35 29.08 7.78 8.55
N SER A 36 28.51 8.62 7.66
CA SER A 36 28.38 10.06 7.91
C SER A 36 28.12 10.26 9.40
N PRO A 37 28.83 11.19 10.10
CA PRO A 37 28.65 11.35 11.54
C PRO A 37 27.15 11.42 11.81
N GLU A 38 26.62 10.29 12.32
CA GLU A 38 25.21 10.24 12.68
C GLU A 38 24.99 11.46 13.53
N LYS A 39 24.18 12.40 13.05
CA LYS A 39 23.61 13.42 13.92
C LYS A 39 23.09 12.64 15.11
N LYS A 40 23.89 12.62 16.21
CA LYS A 40 23.56 11.90 17.44
C LYS A 40 22.12 12.22 17.71
N ARG A 41 21.22 11.27 17.48
CA ARG A 41 19.81 11.41 17.79
C ARG A 41 19.79 11.69 19.28
N THR A 42 19.69 12.97 19.64
CA THR A 42 19.50 13.36 21.02
C THR A 42 18.32 12.54 21.51
N ARG A 43 18.57 11.64 22.46
CA ARG A 43 17.52 10.85 23.11
C ARG A 43 16.53 11.87 23.63
N ARG A 44 15.34 11.90 23.05
CA ARG A 44 14.28 12.77 23.54
C ARG A 44 14.08 12.50 25.02
N ARG A 45 14.12 13.56 25.82
CA ARG A 45 13.86 13.46 27.25
C ARG A 45 12.50 12.78 27.47
N ARG A 46 12.39 11.97 28.51
CA ARG A 46 11.13 11.30 28.90
C ARG A 46 10.10 12.40 29.13
N GLY A 47 9.05 12.49 28.29
CA GLY A 47 8.04 13.56 28.34
C GLY A 47 8.01 14.50 27.13
N GLU A 48 9.06 14.56 26.30
CA GLU A 48 9.01 15.31 25.06
C GLU A 48 8.07 14.64 24.04
N HIS A 49 6.92 15.23 23.85
CA HIS A 49 5.99 14.81 22.82
C HIS A 49 6.47 15.29 21.45
N SER A 50 6.10 14.55 20.41
CA SER A 50 6.35 14.99 19.04
C SER A 50 5.66 16.34 18.80
N THR A 51 6.43 17.36 18.41
CA THR A 51 5.90 18.68 18.07
C THR A 51 5.05 18.70 16.81
N LYS A 52 5.12 17.63 15.98
CA LYS A 52 4.28 17.53 14.79
C LYS A 52 2.86 17.11 15.18
N PRO A 53 1.84 17.89 14.81
CA PRO A 53 0.46 17.52 15.04
C PRO A 53 0.18 16.16 14.39
N LYS A 54 -0.64 15.35 15.02
CA LYS A 54 -1.08 14.08 14.49
C LYS A 54 -2.36 14.31 13.74
N CYS A 55 -2.49 13.64 12.57
CA CYS A 55 -3.73 13.63 11.86
C CYS A 55 -4.84 13.05 12.75
N GLU A 56 -5.84 13.85 13.06
CA GLU A 56 -6.98 13.44 13.87
C GLU A 56 -8.10 12.83 13.03
N ASN A 57 -8.31 13.37 11.84
CA ASN A 57 -9.39 12.97 10.92
C ASN A 57 -8.82 12.50 9.59
N PRO A 58 -8.29 11.25 9.50
CA PRO A 58 -7.81 10.72 8.24
C PRO A 58 -8.96 10.58 7.24
N SER A 59 -8.66 10.88 5.97
CA SER A 59 -9.58 10.70 4.85
C SER A 59 -9.70 9.22 4.50
N TRP A 60 -10.91 8.75 4.15
CA TRP A 60 -11.13 7.32 3.88
C TRP A 60 -12.18 7.06 2.80
N PHE A 61 -12.83 8.08 2.31
CA PHE A 61 -13.89 7.90 1.32
C PHE A 61 -13.33 7.74 -0.09
N ARG A 62 -14.05 6.95 -0.88
CA ARG A 62 -13.74 6.75 -2.29
C ARG A 62 -14.32 7.92 -3.09
N PRO A 63 -13.52 8.55 -3.99
CA PRO A 63 -14.01 9.62 -4.83
C PRO A 63 -15.20 9.19 -5.70
N PRO A 64 -16.21 10.06 -5.92
CA PRO A 64 -17.44 9.72 -6.65
C PRO A 64 -17.21 9.24 -8.09
N HIS A 65 -16.14 9.72 -8.73
CA HIS A 65 -15.81 9.36 -10.11
C HIS A 65 -15.21 7.96 -10.27
N TYR A 66 -14.85 7.28 -9.18
CA TYR A 66 -14.42 5.89 -9.28
C TYR A 66 -15.61 4.98 -9.52
N LYS A 67 -15.44 4.02 -10.46
CA LYS A 67 -16.45 2.98 -10.72
C LYS A 67 -16.79 2.23 -9.43
N ALA A 68 -18.06 1.87 -9.27
CA ALA A 68 -18.50 1.05 -8.15
C ALA A 68 -17.70 -0.26 -8.08
N LEU A 69 -17.37 -0.68 -6.87
CA LEU A 69 -16.73 -1.97 -6.66
C LEU A 69 -17.77 -3.07 -6.83
N GLY A 70 -17.47 -4.04 -7.70
CA GLY A 70 -18.34 -5.20 -7.92
C GLY A 70 -18.00 -6.40 -7.06
N GLY A 71 -18.94 -7.34 -6.96
CA GLY A 71 -18.73 -8.65 -6.34
C GLY A 71 -18.30 -8.57 -4.86
N GLN A 72 -17.36 -9.43 -4.47
CA GLN A 72 -16.91 -9.54 -3.08
C GLN A 72 -16.16 -8.30 -2.57
N LEU A 73 -15.45 -7.58 -3.46
CA LEU A 73 -14.82 -6.30 -3.10
C LEU A 73 -15.86 -5.23 -2.76
N GLY A 74 -16.94 -5.16 -3.56
CA GLY A 74 -18.07 -4.27 -3.28
C GLY A 74 -18.76 -4.63 -1.97
N HIS A 75 -18.96 -5.92 -1.71
CA HIS A 75 -19.50 -6.40 -0.44
C HIS A 75 -18.64 -5.98 0.75
N ALA A 76 -17.33 -6.21 0.68
CA ALA A 76 -16.38 -5.81 1.72
C ALA A 76 -16.40 -4.29 1.97
N TYR A 77 -16.42 -3.49 0.90
CA TYR A 77 -16.48 -2.04 1.01
C TYR A 77 -17.77 -1.56 1.66
N ASN A 78 -18.92 -2.10 1.24
CA ASN A 78 -20.23 -1.73 1.80
C ASN A 78 -20.41 -2.16 3.26
N ARG A 79 -19.63 -3.13 3.75
CA ARG A 79 -19.58 -3.45 5.17
C ARG A 79 -18.81 -2.43 5.99
N LEU A 80 -17.76 -1.85 5.40
CA LEU A 80 -16.93 -0.82 6.02
C LEU A 80 -17.58 0.55 6.00
N VAL A 81 -18.25 0.87 4.89
CA VAL A 81 -18.76 2.21 4.59
C VAL A 81 -20.25 2.15 4.29
N GLU A 82 -20.98 3.04 4.90
CA GLU A 82 -22.40 3.27 4.64
C GLU A 82 -22.57 4.64 3.97
N LYS A 83 -23.32 4.68 2.91
CA LYS A 83 -23.73 5.92 2.26
C LYS A 83 -25.17 6.24 2.68
N ASP A 84 -25.37 7.39 3.29
CA ASP A 84 -26.70 7.90 3.61
C ASP A 84 -27.44 8.21 2.30
N PRO A 85 -28.58 7.57 2.02
CA PRO A 85 -29.32 7.78 0.79
C PRO A 85 -29.91 9.20 0.67
N ALA A 86 -30.20 9.85 1.80
CA ALA A 86 -30.82 11.17 1.81
C ALA A 86 -29.79 12.29 1.58
N THR A 87 -28.65 12.23 2.28
CA THR A 87 -27.63 13.30 2.25
C THR A 87 -26.48 12.98 1.29
N GLY A 88 -26.35 11.72 0.85
CA GLY A 88 -25.21 11.26 0.07
C GLY A 88 -23.89 11.20 0.86
N GLN A 89 -23.93 11.55 2.14
CA GLN A 89 -22.74 11.50 3.00
C GLN A 89 -22.34 10.06 3.30
N CYS A 90 -21.04 9.82 3.35
CA CYS A 90 -20.49 8.52 3.70
C CYS A 90 -20.04 8.53 5.15
N ARG A 91 -20.34 7.45 5.86
CA ARG A 91 -19.86 7.21 7.24
C ARG A 91 -19.26 5.82 7.36
N LEU A 92 -18.37 5.64 8.32
CA LEU A 92 -17.86 4.32 8.66
C LEU A 92 -18.94 3.53 9.40
N ARG A 93 -19.32 2.40 8.82
CA ARG A 93 -20.28 1.46 9.41
C ARG A 93 -19.58 0.51 10.38
N MET A 94 -18.39 0.04 10.03
CA MET A 94 -17.60 -0.88 10.80
C MET A 94 -16.24 -0.28 11.15
N HIS A 95 -15.97 -0.21 12.44
CA HIS A 95 -14.68 0.20 12.97
C HIS A 95 -13.77 -1.03 13.12
N MET A 96 -12.83 -1.18 12.18
CA MET A 96 -11.92 -2.33 12.20
C MET A 96 -11.06 -2.39 13.46
N SER A 97 -10.72 -1.25 14.04
CA SER A 97 -9.96 -1.16 15.29
C SER A 97 -10.67 -1.80 16.50
N LEU A 98 -12.00 -1.92 16.44
CA LEU A 98 -12.85 -2.52 17.46
C LEU A 98 -13.23 -3.98 17.13
N HIS A 99 -12.80 -4.50 15.99
CA HIS A 99 -13.10 -5.87 15.60
C HIS A 99 -12.56 -6.87 16.63
N PRO A 100 -13.32 -7.91 17.03
CA PRO A 100 -12.92 -8.88 18.06
C PRO A 100 -11.55 -9.51 17.83
N PHE A 101 -11.20 -9.77 16.58
CA PHE A 101 -9.89 -10.28 16.20
C PHE A 101 -8.75 -9.36 16.69
N TYR A 102 -8.83 -8.05 16.47
CA TYR A 102 -7.81 -7.11 16.95
C TYR A 102 -7.76 -7.02 18.48
N VAL A 103 -8.91 -7.17 19.13
CA VAL A 103 -8.97 -7.20 20.60
C VAL A 103 -8.21 -8.42 21.12
N GLN A 104 -8.43 -9.59 20.53
CA GLN A 104 -7.76 -10.84 20.91
C GLN A 104 -6.24 -10.79 20.61
N GLU A 105 -5.84 -10.39 19.39
CA GLU A 105 -4.43 -10.30 19.01
C GLU A 105 -3.67 -9.30 19.89
N ARG A 106 -4.30 -8.20 20.26
CA ARG A 106 -3.73 -7.24 21.18
C ARG A 106 -3.51 -7.85 22.57
N GLN A 107 -4.48 -8.62 23.07
CA GLN A 107 -4.38 -9.30 24.36
C GLN A 107 -3.28 -10.37 24.32
N ARG A 108 -3.19 -11.17 23.27
CA ARG A 108 -2.12 -12.14 23.05
C ARG A 108 -0.73 -11.48 23.03
N ALA A 109 -0.62 -10.28 22.45
CA ALA A 109 0.60 -9.50 22.47
C ALA A 109 0.92 -8.82 23.82
N GLY A 110 0.17 -9.16 24.90
CA GLY A 110 0.38 -8.60 26.24
C GLY A 110 0.00 -7.13 26.40
N ARG A 111 -0.73 -6.57 25.45
CA ARG A 111 -1.16 -5.17 25.50
C ARG A 111 -2.43 -5.04 26.33
N ARG A 112 -2.33 -4.38 27.49
CA ARG A 112 -3.47 -4.05 28.36
C ARG A 112 -4.40 -3.00 27.78
N TYR A 113 -3.85 -2.00 27.09
CA TYR A 113 -4.60 -0.81 26.66
C TYR A 113 -5.04 -0.90 25.21
N ALA A 114 -6.18 -0.31 24.91
CA ALA A 114 -6.67 -0.09 23.55
C ALA A 114 -5.66 0.72 22.70
N PHE A 115 -5.82 0.68 21.39
CA PHE A 115 -5.06 1.59 20.54
C PHE A 115 -5.38 3.04 20.92
N ARG A 116 -4.39 3.93 20.78
CA ARG A 116 -4.64 5.37 20.97
C ARG A 116 -5.66 5.85 19.93
N PRO A 117 -6.53 6.81 20.26
CA PRO A 117 -7.60 7.26 19.37
C PRO A 117 -7.15 7.60 17.95
N GLU A 118 -6.00 8.29 17.81
CA GLU A 118 -5.48 8.65 16.49
C GLU A 118 -5.05 7.43 15.67
N LYS A 119 -4.59 6.37 16.33
CA LYS A 119 -4.24 5.11 15.68
C LYS A 119 -5.48 4.32 15.31
N GLN A 120 -6.52 4.33 16.15
CA GLN A 120 -7.80 3.71 15.86
C GLN A 120 -8.41 4.33 14.61
N ARG A 121 -8.55 5.66 14.57
CA ARG A 121 -9.08 6.39 13.42
C ARG A 121 -8.28 6.11 12.14
N LEU A 122 -6.94 6.07 12.23
CA LEU A 122 -6.10 5.78 11.08
C LEU A 122 -6.26 4.33 10.61
N LEU A 123 -6.39 3.37 11.51
CA LEU A 123 -6.66 1.97 11.17
C LEU A 123 -8.03 1.82 10.51
N ASP A 124 -9.05 2.46 11.07
CA ASP A 124 -10.41 2.43 10.56
C ASP A 124 -10.50 3.07 9.16
N ALA A 125 -9.76 4.15 8.91
CA ALA A 125 -9.66 4.79 7.62
C ALA A 125 -8.84 3.99 6.59
N LEU A 126 -7.84 3.23 7.03
CA LEU A 126 -6.97 2.47 6.15
C LEU A 126 -7.72 1.38 5.39
N TRP A 127 -8.63 0.66 6.05
CA TRP A 127 -9.32 -0.49 5.46
C TRP A 127 -10.20 -0.15 4.26
N PRO A 128 -11.08 0.88 4.29
CA PRO A 128 -11.82 1.29 3.10
C PRO A 128 -10.91 1.66 1.92
N VAL A 129 -9.78 2.31 2.20
CA VAL A 129 -8.81 2.67 1.17
C VAL A 129 -8.15 1.42 0.58
N LEU A 130 -7.70 0.47 1.41
CA LEU A 130 -7.11 -0.78 0.93
C LEU A 130 -8.07 -1.56 0.04
N VAL A 131 -9.32 -1.74 0.48
CA VAL A 131 -10.35 -2.43 -0.31
C VAL A 131 -10.66 -1.69 -1.61
N SER A 132 -10.73 -0.36 -1.58
CA SER A 132 -11.02 0.47 -2.76
C SER A 132 -9.97 0.33 -3.87
N PHE A 133 -8.72 0.12 -3.51
CA PHE A 133 -7.60 0.03 -4.44
C PHE A 133 -7.06 -1.40 -4.60
N CYS A 134 -7.79 -2.37 -4.08
CA CYS A 134 -7.45 -3.78 -4.25
C CYS A 134 -7.84 -4.25 -5.66
N ASP A 135 -6.89 -4.85 -6.36
CA ASP A 135 -7.15 -5.51 -7.64
C ASP A 135 -7.84 -6.85 -7.41
N ALA A 136 -8.97 -7.07 -8.09
CA ALA A 136 -9.77 -8.29 -7.92
C ALA A 136 -9.07 -9.54 -8.44
N GLY A 137 -8.19 -9.43 -9.45
CA GLY A 137 -7.46 -10.56 -10.01
C GLY A 137 -6.24 -10.95 -9.20
N LYS A 138 -5.49 -9.96 -8.74
CA LYS A 138 -4.22 -10.17 -8.02
C LYS A 138 -4.37 -10.11 -6.50
N HIS A 139 -5.48 -9.61 -5.99
CA HIS A 139 -5.73 -9.31 -4.57
C HIS A 139 -4.69 -8.38 -3.94
N THR A 140 -3.90 -7.71 -4.77
CA THR A 140 -2.89 -6.74 -4.33
C THR A 140 -3.46 -5.34 -4.33
N VAL A 141 -3.00 -4.52 -3.39
CA VAL A 141 -3.33 -3.09 -3.35
C VAL A 141 -2.39 -2.35 -4.29
N GLY A 142 -2.92 -1.80 -5.37
CA GLY A 142 -2.18 -1.09 -6.41
C GLY A 142 -1.65 0.28 -5.99
N MET A 143 -1.20 0.42 -4.74
CA MET A 143 -0.70 1.68 -4.20
C MET A 143 0.60 1.52 -3.42
N SER A 144 1.51 2.48 -3.62
CA SER A 144 2.67 2.64 -2.75
C SER A 144 2.25 3.20 -1.38
N VAL A 145 3.07 2.94 -0.36
CA VAL A 145 2.82 3.46 1.00
C VAL A 145 2.77 5.00 1.03
N SER A 146 3.56 5.65 0.18
CA SER A 146 3.55 7.12 0.04
C SER A 146 2.21 7.61 -0.51
N ARG A 147 1.66 6.92 -1.51
CA ARG A 147 0.33 7.23 -2.06
C ARG A 147 -0.77 6.95 -1.04
N LEU A 148 -0.70 5.83 -0.30
CA LEU A 148 -1.62 5.55 0.81
C LEU A 148 -1.60 6.65 1.86
N ALA A 149 -0.41 7.14 2.24
CA ALA A 149 -0.29 8.25 3.18
C ALA A 149 -0.98 9.53 2.65
N ARG A 150 -0.80 9.84 1.36
CA ARG A 150 -1.45 10.98 0.70
C ARG A 150 -2.97 10.82 0.62
N GLU A 151 -3.46 9.62 0.29
CA GLU A 151 -4.92 9.36 0.23
C GLU A 151 -5.58 9.44 1.59
N LEU A 152 -4.90 9.02 2.65
CA LEU A 152 -5.38 9.09 4.03
C LEU A 152 -5.22 10.46 4.67
N SER A 153 -4.46 11.37 4.07
CA SER A 153 -4.31 12.74 4.55
C SER A 153 -5.58 13.55 4.26
N PRO A 154 -6.04 14.38 5.21
CA PRO A 154 -7.15 15.30 4.96
C PRO A 154 -6.87 16.21 3.77
N LYS A 155 -7.87 16.40 2.94
CA LYS A 155 -7.78 17.21 1.72
C LYS A 155 -8.75 18.40 1.81
N ASP A 156 -8.35 19.50 1.23
CA ASP A 156 -9.20 20.68 1.07
C ASP A 156 -10.23 20.49 -0.06
N ALA A 157 -11.03 21.51 -0.32
CA ALA A 157 -12.02 21.50 -1.40
C ALA A 157 -11.38 21.38 -2.81
N ARG A 158 -10.10 21.69 -2.95
CA ARG A 158 -9.31 21.53 -4.19
C ARG A 158 -8.69 20.14 -4.34
N GLY A 159 -8.82 19.28 -3.32
CA GLY A 159 -8.22 17.95 -3.29
C GLY A 159 -6.75 17.93 -2.90
N GLU A 160 -6.21 19.06 -2.42
CA GLU A 160 -4.84 19.14 -1.91
C GLU A 160 -4.77 18.79 -0.43
N VAL A 161 -3.63 18.23 -0.01
CA VAL A 161 -3.43 17.84 1.39
C VAL A 161 -3.28 19.09 2.27
N ILE A 162 -4.08 19.17 3.33
CA ILE A 162 -4.04 20.27 4.28
C ILE A 162 -2.73 20.20 5.08
N SER A 163 -1.89 21.25 4.95
CA SER A 163 -0.61 21.32 5.63
C SER A 163 -0.76 21.20 7.15
N GLY A 164 0.15 20.46 7.79
CA GLY A 164 0.13 20.24 9.23
C GLY A 164 -0.77 19.13 9.75
N THR A 165 -1.71 18.61 8.92
CA THR A 165 -2.59 17.48 9.29
C THR A 165 -2.22 16.18 8.57
N GLU A 166 -1.10 16.12 7.92
CA GLU A 166 -0.65 15.05 7.05
C GLU A 166 -0.47 13.72 7.79
N VAL A 167 -0.86 12.66 7.12
CA VAL A 167 -0.50 11.30 7.53
C VAL A 167 0.89 10.98 7.00
N THR A 168 1.85 10.74 7.88
CA THR A 168 3.22 10.47 7.46
C THR A 168 3.40 9.04 6.93
N VAL A 169 4.25 8.87 5.92
CA VAL A 169 4.63 7.56 5.36
C VAL A 169 5.10 6.61 6.45
N ARG A 170 5.88 7.11 7.43
CA ARG A 170 6.36 6.31 8.57
C ARG A 170 5.22 5.74 9.41
N ARG A 171 4.15 6.51 9.63
CA ARG A 171 2.98 6.02 10.39
C ARG A 171 2.25 4.92 9.64
N ILE A 172 2.06 5.08 8.33
CA ILE A 172 1.43 4.04 7.50
C ILE A 172 2.30 2.79 7.43
N SER A 173 3.61 2.92 7.20
CA SER A 173 4.53 1.79 7.20
C SER A 173 4.49 1.01 8.52
N ALA A 174 4.50 1.72 9.65
CA ALA A 174 4.42 1.09 10.98
C ALA A 174 3.06 0.41 11.20
N LEU A 175 1.96 1.00 10.72
CA LEU A 175 0.63 0.42 10.81
C LEU A 175 0.51 -0.84 9.96
N ILE A 176 0.97 -0.81 8.70
CA ILE A 176 0.99 -1.98 7.81
C ILE A 176 1.85 -3.09 8.42
N ALA A 177 3.06 -2.79 8.91
CA ALA A 177 3.93 -3.78 9.54
C ALA A 177 3.27 -4.46 10.75
N GLU A 178 2.48 -3.72 11.53
CA GLU A 178 1.70 -4.31 12.62
C GLU A 178 0.56 -5.21 12.09
N GLN A 179 -0.12 -4.80 11.01
CA GLN A 179 -1.15 -5.63 10.38
C GLN A 179 -0.57 -6.92 9.78
N VAL A 180 0.64 -6.87 9.26
CA VAL A 180 1.37 -8.06 8.79
C VAL A 180 1.69 -9.00 9.96
N ARG A 181 2.13 -8.48 11.11
CA ARG A 181 2.35 -9.28 12.32
C ARG A 181 1.08 -9.97 12.81
N PHE A 182 -0.08 -9.34 12.63
CA PHE A 182 -1.37 -9.94 12.95
C PHE A 182 -1.85 -10.92 11.87
N GLY A 183 -1.11 -11.09 10.78
CA GLY A 183 -1.48 -11.97 9.69
C GLY A 183 -2.68 -11.49 8.85
N VAL A 184 -3.09 -10.24 9.00
CA VAL A 184 -4.27 -9.66 8.31
C VAL A 184 -3.91 -9.08 6.95
N LEU A 185 -2.70 -8.54 6.84
CA LEU A 185 -2.08 -8.10 5.60
C LEU A 185 -0.83 -8.91 5.30
N GLY A 186 -0.49 -9.02 4.04
CA GLY A 186 0.79 -9.52 3.58
C GLY A 186 1.54 -8.44 2.82
N VAL A 187 2.86 -8.53 2.79
CA VAL A 187 3.76 -7.63 2.08
C VAL A 187 4.83 -8.46 1.39
N SER A 188 5.18 -8.09 0.15
CA SER A 188 6.28 -8.77 -0.55
C SER A 188 7.58 -8.63 0.24
N GLU A 189 8.28 -9.75 0.45
CA GLU A 189 9.55 -9.77 1.19
C GLU A 189 10.65 -9.09 0.40
N GLU A 190 10.68 -9.32 -0.91
CA GLU A 190 11.71 -8.80 -1.78
C GLU A 190 11.40 -7.37 -2.24
N THR A 191 12.43 -6.54 -2.19
CA THR A 191 12.41 -5.25 -2.85
C THR A 191 12.99 -5.45 -4.24
N LEU A 192 12.13 -5.62 -5.23
CA LEU A 192 12.56 -5.75 -6.61
C LEU A 192 13.25 -4.46 -7.07
N TRP A 193 14.38 -4.63 -7.72
CA TRP A 193 15.11 -3.56 -8.35
C TRP A 193 14.81 -3.58 -9.85
N ASP A 194 14.20 -2.53 -10.34
CA ASP A 194 14.00 -2.36 -11.78
C ASP A 194 15.31 -1.80 -12.40
N ARG A 195 15.91 -2.60 -13.27
CA ARG A 195 17.18 -2.26 -13.94
C ARG A 195 17.01 -1.13 -14.96
N GLU A 196 15.86 -1.04 -15.62
CA GLU A 196 15.59 -0.04 -16.64
C GLU A 196 15.40 1.34 -16.02
N SER A 197 14.50 1.46 -15.06
CA SER A 197 14.22 2.72 -14.38
C SER A 197 15.25 3.06 -13.29
N ARG A 198 16.17 2.15 -12.94
CA ARG A 198 17.13 2.26 -11.82
C ARG A 198 16.46 2.64 -10.51
N LYS A 199 15.26 2.13 -10.27
CA LYS A 199 14.46 2.42 -9.07
C LYS A 199 14.09 1.12 -8.34
N ARG A 200 13.94 1.23 -7.04
CA ARG A 200 13.32 0.16 -6.27
C ARG A 200 11.83 0.17 -6.50
N LEU A 201 11.29 -0.96 -6.93
CA LEU A 201 9.84 -1.12 -7.03
C LEU A 201 9.21 -1.09 -5.64
N PRO A 202 8.03 -0.47 -5.51
CA PRO A 202 7.33 -0.44 -4.24
C PRO A 202 6.96 -1.87 -3.82
N LYS A 203 7.02 -2.15 -2.52
CA LYS A 203 6.52 -3.41 -1.97
C LYS A 203 5.01 -3.50 -2.20
N TYR A 204 4.57 -4.67 -2.66
CA TYR A 204 3.15 -4.95 -2.81
C TYR A 204 2.54 -5.29 -1.45
N VAL A 205 1.35 -4.76 -1.22
CA VAL A 205 0.53 -5.08 -0.04
C VAL A 205 -0.69 -5.85 -0.54
N TRP A 206 -1.08 -6.91 0.16
CA TRP A 206 -2.31 -7.64 -0.13
C TRP A 206 -3.09 -7.92 1.14
N ILE A 207 -4.39 -8.14 0.99
CA ILE A 207 -5.27 -8.54 2.08
C ILE A 207 -5.24 -10.08 2.15
N THR A 208 -4.92 -10.63 3.31
CA THR A 208 -4.85 -12.08 3.52
C THR A 208 -6.26 -12.70 3.63
N PRO A 209 -6.39 -14.03 3.54
CA PRO A 209 -7.67 -14.70 3.80
C PRO A 209 -8.26 -14.36 5.17
N VAL A 210 -7.43 -14.14 6.19
CA VAL A 210 -7.86 -13.69 7.53
C VAL A 210 -8.50 -12.31 7.45
N GLY A 211 -7.83 -11.37 6.75
CA GLY A 211 -8.36 -10.02 6.53
C GLY A 211 -9.69 -10.03 5.79
N TRP A 212 -9.84 -10.86 4.76
CA TRP A 212 -11.11 -11.01 4.03
C TRP A 212 -12.23 -11.59 4.90
N LYS A 213 -11.93 -12.62 5.71
CA LYS A 213 -12.90 -13.17 6.67
C LYS A 213 -13.37 -12.13 7.69
N MET A 214 -12.49 -11.29 8.19
CA MET A 214 -12.86 -10.18 9.09
C MET A 214 -13.86 -9.22 8.44
N LEU A 215 -13.72 -9.00 7.13
CA LEU A 215 -14.67 -8.20 6.34
C LEU A 215 -15.96 -8.97 5.99
N GLY A 216 -16.09 -10.22 6.44
CA GLY A 216 -17.25 -11.07 6.16
C GLY A 216 -17.36 -11.49 4.69
N VAL A 217 -16.23 -11.55 4.00
CA VAL A 217 -16.15 -11.98 2.61
C VAL A 217 -16.16 -13.49 2.52
N ASP A 218 -16.96 -14.02 1.60
CA ASP A 218 -16.95 -15.44 1.24
C ASP A 218 -15.70 -15.71 0.36
N LEU A 219 -14.77 -16.48 0.93
CA LEU A 219 -13.50 -16.78 0.25
C LEU A 219 -13.66 -17.58 -1.03
N MET A 220 -14.65 -18.47 -1.11
CA MET A 220 -14.92 -19.26 -2.32
C MET A 220 -15.38 -18.34 -3.45
N LYS A 221 -16.35 -17.47 -3.18
CA LYS A 221 -16.83 -16.49 -4.16
C LYS A 221 -15.77 -15.46 -4.53
N LEU A 222 -14.88 -15.11 -3.59
CA LEU A 222 -13.73 -14.24 -3.86
C LEU A 222 -12.75 -14.91 -4.82
N GLN A 223 -12.46 -16.20 -4.62
CA GLN A 223 -11.60 -16.99 -5.49
C GLN A 223 -12.23 -17.18 -6.89
N GLU A 224 -13.52 -17.45 -6.98
CA GLU A 224 -14.24 -17.49 -8.26
C GLU A 224 -14.15 -16.16 -9.01
N GLN A 225 -14.35 -15.05 -8.31
CA GLN A 225 -14.20 -13.70 -8.87
C GLN A 225 -12.77 -13.45 -9.37
N GLN A 226 -11.77 -13.91 -8.62
CA GLN A 226 -10.37 -13.82 -9.01
C GLN A 226 -10.09 -14.60 -10.30
N LEU A 227 -10.48 -15.87 -10.34
CA LEU A 227 -10.29 -16.72 -11.51
C LEU A 227 -10.99 -16.15 -12.75
N LYS A 228 -12.21 -15.65 -12.59
CA LYS A 228 -12.93 -14.98 -13.67
C LYS A 228 -12.15 -13.79 -14.20
N LYS A 229 -11.60 -12.96 -13.30
CA LYS A 229 -10.85 -11.77 -13.69
C LYS A 229 -9.53 -12.09 -14.38
N LEU A 230 -8.83 -13.14 -13.91
CA LEU A 230 -7.61 -13.63 -14.55
C LEU A 230 -7.88 -14.15 -15.96
N ARG A 231 -8.93 -14.96 -16.15
CA ARG A 231 -9.34 -15.43 -17.47
C ARG A 231 -9.69 -14.29 -18.42
N GLU A 232 -10.43 -13.28 -17.95
CA GLU A 232 -10.74 -12.09 -18.74
C GLU A 232 -9.46 -11.33 -19.16
N CYS A 233 -8.43 -11.29 -18.31
CA CYS A 233 -7.15 -10.67 -18.64
C CYS A 233 -6.38 -11.49 -19.69
N GLU A 234 -6.33 -12.81 -19.56
CA GLU A 234 -5.70 -13.72 -20.53
C GLU A 234 -6.37 -13.65 -21.90
N GLU A 235 -7.71 -13.69 -21.93
CA GLU A 235 -8.49 -13.53 -23.15
C GLU A 235 -8.26 -12.18 -23.82
N ARG A 236 -8.16 -11.10 -23.02
CA ARG A 236 -7.84 -9.77 -23.54
C ARG A 236 -6.46 -9.73 -24.18
N GLN A 237 -5.46 -10.31 -23.54
CA GLN A 237 -4.10 -10.39 -24.09
C GLN A 237 -4.05 -11.22 -25.38
N ALA A 238 -4.81 -12.31 -25.45
CA ALA A 238 -4.93 -13.12 -26.66
C ALA A 238 -5.52 -12.28 -27.82
N LEU A 239 -6.62 -11.56 -27.58
CA LEU A 239 -7.24 -10.69 -28.59
C LEU A 239 -6.32 -9.56 -29.05
N ILE A 240 -5.49 -8.98 -28.15
CA ILE A 240 -4.49 -7.98 -28.52
C ILE A 240 -3.41 -8.60 -29.41
N LYS A 241 -2.89 -9.78 -29.06
CA LYS A 241 -1.90 -10.51 -29.86
C LYS A 241 -2.42 -10.87 -31.26
N GLU A 242 -3.69 -11.17 -31.36
CA GLU A 242 -4.39 -11.48 -32.62
C GLU A 242 -4.75 -10.22 -33.42
N GLY A 243 -4.46 -9.02 -32.91
CA GLY A 243 -4.78 -7.75 -33.56
C GLY A 243 -6.26 -7.38 -33.58
N LEU A 244 -7.09 -8.11 -32.81
CA LEU A 244 -8.54 -7.92 -32.74
C LEU A 244 -8.96 -6.84 -31.73
N LEU A 245 -8.05 -6.46 -30.86
CA LEU A 245 -8.25 -5.43 -29.84
C LEU A 245 -7.01 -4.55 -29.76
N GLY A 246 -7.19 -3.24 -29.76
CA GLY A 246 -6.10 -2.29 -29.55
C GLY A 246 -5.65 -2.29 -28.07
N GLU A 247 -4.35 -2.07 -27.81
CA GLU A 247 -3.78 -2.08 -26.45
C GLU A 247 -4.49 -1.09 -25.49
N HIS A 248 -4.89 0.05 -26.01
CA HIS A 248 -5.54 1.14 -25.24
C HIS A 248 -7.07 1.16 -25.40
N GLU A 249 -7.64 0.18 -26.11
CA GLU A 249 -9.08 0.13 -26.36
C GLU A 249 -9.84 -0.36 -25.12
N GLU A 250 -10.69 0.48 -24.52
CA GLU A 250 -11.42 0.19 -23.28
C GLU A 250 -12.71 -0.63 -23.45
N ILE A 251 -12.87 -1.39 -24.51
CA ILE A 251 -14.05 -2.24 -24.70
C ILE A 251 -13.90 -3.57 -23.94
N SER A 252 -15.04 -4.15 -23.55
CA SER A 252 -15.05 -5.48 -22.91
C SER A 252 -14.69 -6.57 -23.89
N VAL A 253 -14.10 -7.67 -23.39
CA VAL A 253 -13.74 -8.87 -24.17
C VAL A 253 -14.93 -9.41 -24.97
N LEU A 254 -16.12 -9.46 -24.35
CA LEU A 254 -17.35 -9.89 -25.02
C LEU A 254 -17.72 -8.99 -26.19
N ARG A 255 -17.56 -7.68 -26.05
CA ARG A 255 -17.87 -6.72 -27.11
C ARG A 255 -16.84 -6.78 -28.24
N ALA A 256 -15.56 -6.99 -27.91
CA ALA A 256 -14.51 -7.21 -28.88
C ALA A 256 -14.76 -8.48 -29.72
N ARG A 257 -15.11 -9.60 -29.07
CA ARG A 257 -15.48 -10.84 -29.75
C ARG A 257 -16.71 -10.67 -30.65
N LYS A 258 -17.76 -10.00 -30.16
CA LYS A 258 -18.97 -9.73 -30.97
C LYS A 258 -18.63 -8.94 -32.23
N ARG A 259 -17.85 -7.86 -32.11
CA ARG A 259 -17.37 -7.04 -33.24
C ARG A 259 -16.58 -7.89 -34.25
N TRP A 260 -15.72 -8.76 -33.79
CA TRP A 260 -14.98 -9.69 -34.65
C TRP A 260 -15.88 -10.66 -35.41
N TYR A 261 -16.84 -11.28 -34.73
CA TYR A 261 -17.80 -12.17 -35.39
C TYR A 261 -18.64 -11.42 -36.44
N GLU A 262 -19.11 -10.24 -36.17
CA GLU A 262 -19.87 -9.42 -37.10
C GLU A 262 -19.01 -9.03 -38.32
N GLN A 263 -17.75 -8.71 -38.14
CA GLN A 263 -16.83 -8.37 -39.23
C GLN A 263 -16.59 -9.59 -40.14
N ARG A 264 -16.27 -10.74 -39.52
CA ARG A 264 -16.03 -12.01 -40.27
C ARG A 264 -17.27 -12.49 -41.02
N SER A 265 -18.46 -12.30 -40.45
CA SER A 265 -19.70 -12.65 -41.13
C SER A 265 -19.95 -11.74 -42.34
N ARG A 266 -19.55 -10.46 -42.28
CA ARG A 266 -19.62 -9.55 -43.44
C ARG A 266 -18.64 -9.93 -44.55
N GLU A 267 -17.41 -10.28 -44.15
CA GLU A 267 -16.37 -10.72 -45.12
C GLU A 267 -16.73 -12.04 -45.82
N ALA A 268 -17.44 -12.94 -45.11
CA ALA A 268 -17.91 -14.21 -45.71
C ALA A 268 -19.13 -14.06 -46.64
N LEU A 269 -19.81 -12.93 -46.63
CA LEU A 269 -20.95 -12.59 -47.47
C LEU A 269 -20.55 -11.76 -48.70
N GLN A 270 -19.31 -11.31 -48.82
CA GLN A 270 -18.70 -10.67 -49.99
C GLN A 270 -17.94 -11.68 -50.84
#